data_6000b21bda2b5f04bf6acd75bdf4305b
#
_entry.id   6000b21bda2b5f04bf6acd75bdf4305b
#
_cell.length_a   1.000
_cell.length_b   1.000
_cell.length_c   1.000
_cell.angle_alpha   90.00
_cell.angle_beta   90.00
_cell.angle_gamma   90.00
#
_symmetry.space_group_name_H-M   'P 1'
#
loop_
_entity.id
_entity.type
_entity.pdbx_description
1 polymer ?
#
loop_
_entity_poly.entity_id
_entity_poly.type
_entity_poly.pdbx_seq_one_letter_code
_entity_poly.pdbx_strand_id
1 'polypeptide(L)'
;VRDSSLKMPPGSNGIVVDVRVFNRHGIEKDERSTAIERSEIESVQEDKAVEEEILERNIKIRAQDMIKNKKLSNDHKQLKAHTNLNPKDLDNVSLNDFWKFEFDDKKTNDDLKILKQQYTEVKKDIKDRFEDKVEKIRQGDDLLPNVLKMVKVFVAVKRSLKPGDKMAGRHGNKGVISKIVPIEDMPYMENGKPVDVVLNPLGVPSRMNVG
;
A
#
# COMPACT_ATOMS: atom_id res chain seq x y z
N VAL A 1 31.34 -12.12 20.78
CA VAL A 1 30.35 -12.24 19.70
C VAL A 1 30.83 -13.24 18.69
N ARG A 2 30.01 -14.26 18.35
CA ARG A 2 30.37 -15.32 17.40
C ARG A 2 29.43 -15.21 16.18
N ASP A 3 30.04 -15.33 14.98
CA ASP A 3 29.27 -15.44 13.75
C ASP A 3 28.64 -16.85 13.66
N SER A 4 27.31 -16.90 13.56
CA SER A 4 26.50 -18.11 13.37
C SER A 4 25.75 -18.13 12.04
N SER A 5 26.23 -17.35 11.06
CA SER A 5 25.58 -17.19 9.76
C SER A 5 25.48 -18.50 8.99
N LEU A 6 24.38 -18.66 8.27
CA LEU A 6 24.22 -19.71 7.28
C LEU A 6 25.15 -19.43 6.10
N LYS A 7 25.79 -20.47 5.57
CA LYS A 7 26.64 -20.40 4.39
C LYS A 7 25.91 -20.96 3.19
N MET A 8 26.12 -20.31 2.05
CA MET A 8 25.58 -20.82 0.79
C MET A 8 26.23 -22.16 0.43
N PRO A 9 25.45 -23.18 -0.03
CA PRO A 9 26.03 -24.44 -0.44
C PRO A 9 27.06 -24.28 -1.58
N PRO A 10 28.16 -25.04 -1.58
CA PRO A 10 29.14 -24.96 -2.64
C PRO A 10 28.51 -25.34 -4.02
N GLY A 11 28.91 -24.65 -5.06
CA GLY A 11 28.37 -24.81 -6.41
C GLY A 11 27.04 -24.13 -6.69
N SER A 12 26.46 -23.42 -5.72
CA SER A 12 25.24 -22.62 -5.93
C SER A 12 25.63 -21.20 -6.30
N ASN A 13 25.05 -20.66 -7.38
CA ASN A 13 25.22 -19.30 -7.84
C ASN A 13 23.88 -18.60 -7.85
N GLY A 14 23.86 -17.31 -7.50
CA GLY A 14 22.65 -16.54 -7.52
C GLY A 14 22.93 -15.03 -7.50
N ILE A 15 21.91 -14.25 -7.78
CA ILE A 15 21.95 -12.79 -7.77
C ILE A 15 21.25 -12.31 -6.50
N VAL A 16 21.91 -11.46 -5.74
CA VAL A 16 21.28 -10.82 -4.57
C VAL A 16 20.25 -9.82 -5.04
N VAL A 17 19.00 -10.05 -4.68
CA VAL A 17 17.85 -9.21 -5.07
C VAL A 17 17.56 -8.17 -3.98
N ASP A 18 17.63 -8.59 -2.72
CA ASP A 18 17.30 -7.74 -1.58
C ASP A 18 18.15 -8.11 -0.37
N VAL A 19 18.42 -7.16 0.49
CA VAL A 19 19.13 -7.34 1.76
C VAL A 19 18.41 -6.59 2.85
N ARG A 20 17.91 -7.31 3.86
CA ARG A 20 17.27 -6.74 5.05
C ARG A 20 18.16 -6.91 6.26
N VAL A 21 18.32 -5.85 7.03
CA VAL A 21 19.13 -5.84 8.25
C VAL A 21 18.22 -5.63 9.44
N PHE A 22 18.29 -6.53 10.42
CA PHE A 22 17.55 -6.49 11.66
C PHE A 22 18.53 -6.30 12.82
N ASN A 23 18.35 -5.27 13.62
CA ASN A 23 19.19 -4.96 14.76
C ASN A 23 18.36 -5.03 16.05
N ARG A 24 18.94 -5.58 17.09
CA ARG A 24 18.34 -5.56 18.42
C ARG A 24 18.29 -4.12 18.95
N HIS A 25 17.27 -3.83 19.74
CA HIS A 25 17.14 -2.55 20.42
C HIS A 25 18.39 -2.19 21.24
N GLY A 26 18.87 -0.95 21.13
CA GLY A 26 20.03 -0.45 21.88
C GLY A 26 21.41 -0.76 21.28
N ILE A 27 21.48 -1.36 20.07
CA ILE A 27 22.73 -1.61 19.35
C ILE A 27 22.95 -0.48 18.34
N GLU A 28 24.21 -0.10 18.16
CA GLU A 28 24.63 0.90 17.17
C GLU A 28 24.26 0.42 15.76
N LYS A 29 23.55 1.30 15.03
CA LYS A 29 23.04 1.00 13.70
C LYS A 29 24.08 1.33 12.64
N ASP A 30 24.29 0.42 11.70
CA ASP A 30 25.15 0.66 10.53
C ASP A 30 24.51 1.68 9.57
N GLU A 31 25.31 2.29 8.70
CA GLU A 31 24.86 3.21 7.65
C GLU A 31 23.77 2.60 6.76
N ARG A 32 23.90 1.31 6.41
CA ARG A 32 22.90 0.60 5.61
C ARG A 32 21.58 0.39 6.37
N SER A 33 21.65 0.04 7.64
CA SER A 33 20.47 -0.10 8.49
C SER A 33 19.73 1.24 8.61
N THR A 34 20.47 2.33 8.79
CA THR A 34 19.93 3.68 8.85
C THR A 34 19.30 4.11 7.51
N ALA A 35 19.89 3.72 6.38
CA ALA A 35 19.35 3.99 5.05
C ALA A 35 18.03 3.24 4.80
N ILE A 36 17.95 1.96 5.19
CA ILE A 36 16.73 1.15 5.11
C ILE A 36 15.62 1.77 5.98
N GLU A 37 15.94 2.10 7.23
CA GLU A 37 15.00 2.75 8.15
C GLU A 37 14.45 4.06 7.60
N ARG A 38 15.30 4.89 7.00
CA ARG A 38 14.87 6.13 6.32
C ARG A 38 13.91 5.87 5.17
N SER A 39 14.23 4.90 4.32
CA SER A 39 13.39 4.52 3.19
C SER A 39 12.02 3.98 3.65
N GLU A 40 11.98 3.21 4.74
CA GLU A 40 10.73 2.71 5.33
C GLU A 40 9.90 3.86 5.92
N ILE A 41 10.54 4.80 6.63
CA ILE A 41 9.86 5.99 7.18
C ILE A 41 9.32 6.87 6.04
N GLU A 42 10.09 7.09 4.97
CA GLU A 42 9.61 7.81 3.78
C GLU A 42 8.38 7.16 3.16
N SER A 43 8.38 5.84 2.98
CA SER A 43 7.22 5.12 2.45
C SER A 43 5.99 5.28 3.33
N VAL A 44 6.14 5.17 4.67
CA VAL A 44 5.03 5.39 5.62
C VAL A 44 4.55 6.85 5.60
N GLN A 45 5.45 7.79 5.35
CA GLN A 45 5.11 9.21 5.22
C GLN A 45 4.35 9.51 3.93
N GLU A 46 4.71 8.87 2.82
CA GLU A 46 3.95 8.94 1.56
C GLU A 46 2.54 8.35 1.74
N ASP A 47 2.42 7.19 2.37
CA ASP A 47 1.13 6.57 2.68
C ASP A 47 0.24 7.50 3.49
N LYS A 48 0.80 8.15 4.54
CA LYS A 48 0.09 9.12 5.35
C LYS A 48 -0.39 10.32 4.52
N ALA A 49 0.46 10.86 3.64
CA ALA A 49 0.11 11.99 2.79
C ALA A 49 -1.06 11.64 1.85
N VAL A 50 -1.06 10.44 1.28
CA VAL A 50 -2.16 9.93 0.43
C VAL A 50 -3.44 9.74 1.25
N GLU A 51 -3.36 9.16 2.46
CA GLU A 51 -4.52 9.01 3.35
C GLU A 51 -5.12 10.39 3.72
N GLU A 52 -4.28 11.37 4.05
CA GLU A 52 -4.71 12.74 4.36
C GLU A 52 -5.37 13.42 3.15
N GLU A 53 -4.81 13.27 1.95
CA GLU A 53 -5.39 13.82 0.72
C GLU A 53 -6.77 13.23 0.40
N ILE A 54 -6.90 11.90 0.53
CA ILE A 54 -8.17 11.20 0.33
C ILE A 54 -9.21 11.67 1.34
N LEU A 55 -8.83 11.79 2.62
CA LEU A 55 -9.70 12.30 3.68
C LEU A 55 -10.17 13.72 3.37
N GLU A 56 -9.24 14.63 3.05
CA GLU A 56 -9.56 16.03 2.74
C GLU A 56 -10.49 16.15 1.54
N ARG A 57 -10.26 15.38 0.48
CA ARG A 57 -11.11 15.34 -0.69
C ARG A 57 -12.52 14.84 -0.35
N ASN A 58 -12.64 13.76 0.41
CA ASN A 58 -13.94 13.19 0.80
C ASN A 58 -14.72 14.15 1.71
N ILE A 59 -14.06 14.75 2.67
CA ILE A 59 -14.68 15.74 3.57
C ILE A 59 -15.11 16.98 2.80
N LYS A 60 -14.29 17.44 1.84
CA LYS A 60 -14.65 18.57 0.96
C LYS A 60 -15.92 18.28 0.16
N ILE A 61 -16.02 17.11 -0.47
CA ILE A 61 -17.21 16.69 -1.21
C ILE A 61 -18.45 16.66 -0.29
N ARG A 62 -18.34 16.04 0.89
CA ARG A 62 -19.45 15.98 1.86
C ARG A 62 -19.87 17.36 2.35
N ALA A 63 -18.90 18.24 2.64
CA ALA A 63 -19.19 19.63 3.04
C ALA A 63 -19.88 20.39 1.89
N GLN A 64 -19.42 20.25 0.66
CA GLN A 64 -20.05 20.83 -0.53
C GLN A 64 -21.50 20.38 -0.69
N ASP A 65 -21.79 19.07 -0.53
CA ASP A 65 -23.15 18.53 -0.65
C ASP A 65 -24.07 19.07 0.45
N MET A 66 -23.56 19.25 1.69
CA MET A 66 -24.34 19.82 2.80
C MET A 66 -24.73 21.29 2.63
N ILE A 67 -23.83 22.08 2.03
CA ILE A 67 -24.02 23.54 1.84
C ILE A 67 -24.59 23.93 0.48
N LYS A 68 -24.72 22.99 -0.42
CA LYS A 68 -25.31 23.21 -1.75
C LYS A 68 -26.71 23.82 -1.64
N ASN A 69 -26.95 24.92 -2.36
CA ASN A 69 -28.22 25.66 -2.35
C ASN A 69 -28.60 26.27 -0.97
N LYS A 70 -27.68 26.38 -0.02
CA LYS A 70 -27.90 27.07 1.24
C LYS A 70 -27.45 28.53 1.14
N LYS A 71 -28.07 29.41 1.98
CA LYS A 71 -27.74 30.83 2.04
C LYS A 71 -26.72 31.08 3.14
N LEU A 72 -25.69 31.84 2.81
CA LEU A 72 -24.68 32.29 3.74
C LEU A 72 -25.23 33.44 4.59
N SER A 73 -24.99 33.44 5.92
CA SER A 73 -25.34 34.55 6.80
C SER A 73 -24.33 35.69 6.71
N ASN A 74 -23.04 35.36 6.51
CA ASN A 74 -21.94 36.33 6.56
C ASN A 74 -21.16 36.38 5.24
N ASP A 75 -20.60 37.55 4.91
CA ASP A 75 -19.68 37.70 3.78
C ASP A 75 -18.37 36.96 4.05
N HIS A 76 -17.91 36.17 3.09
CA HIS A 76 -16.63 35.50 3.19
C HIS A 76 -15.84 35.58 1.87
N LYS A 77 -14.72 36.28 1.86
CA LYS A 77 -13.84 36.50 0.71
C LYS A 77 -14.62 36.92 -0.57
N GLN A 78 -14.78 36.01 -1.53
CA GLN A 78 -15.46 36.24 -2.80
C GLN A 78 -16.96 35.93 -2.76
N LEU A 79 -17.47 35.36 -1.65
CA LEU A 79 -18.85 34.93 -1.48
C LEU A 79 -19.62 35.96 -0.65
N LYS A 80 -20.67 36.52 -1.23
CA LYS A 80 -21.52 37.54 -0.56
C LYS A 80 -22.59 36.85 0.29
N ALA A 81 -22.93 37.48 1.43
CA ALA A 81 -24.03 37.07 2.27
C ALA A 81 -25.36 36.98 1.51
N HIS A 82 -26.26 36.11 1.95
CA HIS A 82 -27.60 35.87 1.40
C HIS A 82 -27.64 35.37 -0.05
N THR A 83 -26.50 34.97 -0.64
CA THR A 83 -26.43 34.37 -1.97
C THR A 83 -26.51 32.85 -1.86
N ASN A 84 -27.27 32.20 -2.75
CA ASN A 84 -27.26 30.74 -2.86
C ASN A 84 -25.91 30.27 -3.43
N LEU A 85 -25.26 29.36 -2.72
CA LEU A 85 -23.98 28.82 -3.16
C LEU A 85 -24.14 27.81 -4.29
N ASN A 86 -23.50 28.09 -5.43
CA ASN A 86 -23.42 27.16 -6.54
C ASN A 86 -22.22 26.20 -6.38
N PRO A 87 -22.28 24.97 -6.88
CA PRO A 87 -21.19 24.03 -6.82
C PRO A 87 -19.86 24.57 -7.37
N LYS A 88 -19.90 25.35 -8.44
CA LYS A 88 -18.71 25.94 -9.08
C LYS A 88 -17.99 26.96 -8.21
N ASP A 89 -18.71 27.67 -7.35
CA ASP A 89 -18.13 28.66 -6.42
C ASP A 89 -17.41 27.97 -5.26
N LEU A 90 -17.80 26.71 -4.96
CA LEU A 90 -17.27 25.91 -3.88
C LEU A 90 -16.00 25.11 -4.27
N ASP A 91 -15.77 24.89 -5.55
CA ASP A 91 -14.61 24.12 -6.03
C ASP A 91 -13.27 24.75 -5.65
N ASN A 92 -13.20 26.09 -5.67
CA ASN A 92 -12.00 26.86 -5.36
C ASN A 92 -11.83 27.22 -3.88
N VAL A 93 -12.79 26.83 -3.03
CA VAL A 93 -12.74 27.10 -1.60
C VAL A 93 -11.87 26.06 -0.87
N SER A 94 -10.97 26.52 -0.01
CA SER A 94 -10.16 25.62 0.81
C SER A 94 -11.01 24.97 1.92
N LEU A 95 -10.65 23.76 2.34
CA LEU A 95 -11.36 23.06 3.41
C LEU A 95 -11.42 23.89 4.71
N ASN A 96 -10.36 24.63 5.01
CA ASN A 96 -10.30 25.51 6.19
C ASN A 96 -11.29 26.67 6.12
N ASP A 97 -11.66 27.13 4.95
CA ASP A 97 -12.63 28.19 4.77
C ASP A 97 -14.08 27.67 4.94
N PHE A 98 -14.34 26.38 4.61
CA PHE A 98 -15.66 25.78 4.89
C PHE A 98 -16.01 25.80 6.37
N TRP A 99 -15.05 25.66 7.26
CA TRP A 99 -15.29 25.70 8.71
C TRP A 99 -15.60 27.07 9.28
N LYS A 100 -15.48 28.12 8.48
CA LYS A 100 -15.74 29.51 8.84
C LYS A 100 -17.10 29.99 8.33
N PHE A 101 -17.80 29.18 7.53
CA PHE A 101 -19.10 29.53 6.99
C PHE A 101 -20.15 29.43 8.11
N GLU A 102 -21.02 30.44 8.13
CA GLU A 102 -22.21 30.47 8.97
C GLU A 102 -23.44 30.58 8.05
N PHE A 103 -24.41 29.73 8.29
CA PHE A 103 -25.64 29.65 7.50
C PHE A 103 -26.83 30.10 8.37
N ASP A 104 -27.88 30.61 7.71
CA ASP A 104 -29.14 30.99 8.38
C ASP A 104 -29.84 29.76 8.99
N ASP A 105 -29.55 28.55 8.47
CA ASP A 105 -30.09 27.27 8.94
C ASP A 105 -29.23 26.69 10.07
N LYS A 106 -29.77 26.67 11.29
CA LYS A 106 -29.10 26.10 12.47
C LYS A 106 -28.70 24.64 12.27
N LYS A 107 -29.53 23.84 11.59
CA LYS A 107 -29.25 22.43 11.34
C LYS A 107 -27.99 22.25 10.51
N THR A 108 -27.83 23.04 9.44
CA THR A 108 -26.63 23.00 8.59
C THR A 108 -25.36 23.38 9.37
N ASN A 109 -25.46 24.35 10.28
CA ASN A 109 -24.32 24.73 11.13
C ASN A 109 -23.93 23.62 12.11
N ASP A 110 -24.91 22.91 12.68
CA ASP A 110 -24.65 21.80 13.60
C ASP A 110 -24.08 20.60 12.86
N ASP A 111 -24.59 20.28 11.66
CA ASP A 111 -24.06 19.21 10.79
C ASP A 111 -22.60 19.50 10.37
N LEU A 112 -22.26 20.75 10.05
CA LEU A 112 -20.89 21.16 9.75
C LEU A 112 -19.96 21.06 10.98
N LYS A 113 -20.45 21.37 12.18
CA LYS A 113 -19.66 21.19 13.41
C LYS A 113 -19.37 19.71 13.66
N ILE A 114 -20.35 18.83 13.47
CA ILE A 114 -20.19 17.38 13.58
C ILE A 114 -19.18 16.88 12.55
N LEU A 115 -19.30 17.32 11.30
CA LEU A 115 -18.36 16.94 10.24
C LEU A 115 -16.93 17.40 10.55
N LYS A 116 -16.75 18.60 11.10
CA LYS A 116 -15.45 19.11 11.55
C LYS A 116 -14.87 18.29 12.70
N GLN A 117 -15.70 17.87 13.65
CA GLN A 117 -15.24 16.98 14.73
C GLN A 117 -14.79 15.64 14.18
N GLN A 118 -15.59 15.01 13.31
CA GLN A 118 -15.21 13.76 12.65
C GLN A 118 -13.89 13.90 11.87
N TYR A 119 -13.71 14.99 11.13
CA TYR A 119 -12.46 15.25 10.41
C TYR A 119 -11.26 15.37 11.37
N THR A 120 -11.40 16.10 12.46
CA THR A 120 -10.31 16.28 13.45
C THR A 120 -9.96 14.98 14.17
N GLU A 121 -10.96 14.16 14.50
CA GLU A 121 -10.75 12.84 15.11
C GLU A 121 -10.01 11.90 14.15
N VAL A 122 -10.49 11.76 12.92
CA VAL A 122 -9.86 10.88 11.92
C VAL A 122 -8.44 11.36 11.58
N LYS A 123 -8.24 12.68 11.45
CA LYS A 123 -6.89 13.23 11.20
C LYS A 123 -5.94 12.95 12.36
N LYS A 124 -6.44 13.02 13.59
CA LYS A 124 -5.67 12.64 14.78
C LYS A 124 -5.32 11.15 14.75
N ASP A 125 -6.29 10.27 14.46
CA ASP A 125 -6.05 8.83 14.38
C ASP A 125 -5.02 8.45 13.30
N ILE A 126 -5.04 9.13 12.14
CA ILE A 126 -4.03 8.96 11.09
C ILE A 126 -2.64 9.34 11.63
N LYS A 127 -2.55 10.47 12.34
CA LYS A 127 -1.31 10.94 12.93
C LYS A 127 -0.79 9.98 14.00
N ASP A 128 -1.64 9.55 14.92
CA ASP A 128 -1.28 8.65 16.01
C ASP A 128 -0.80 7.29 15.44
N ARG A 129 -1.51 6.74 14.45
CA ARG A 129 -1.08 5.52 13.74
C ARG A 129 0.26 5.67 13.02
N PHE A 130 0.52 6.84 12.44
CA PHE A 130 1.82 7.13 11.82
C PHE A 130 2.93 7.19 12.87
N GLU A 131 2.73 7.91 13.97
CA GLU A 131 3.71 8.02 15.06
C GLU A 131 4.03 6.65 15.64
N ASP A 132 3.02 5.81 15.89
CA ASP A 132 3.20 4.42 16.36
C ASP A 132 4.00 3.56 15.38
N LYS A 133 3.75 3.69 14.07
CA LYS A 133 4.51 2.96 13.04
C LYS A 133 5.97 3.41 13.01
N VAL A 134 6.21 4.72 13.04
CA VAL A 134 7.58 5.28 13.05
C VAL A 134 8.33 4.88 14.32
N GLU A 135 7.65 4.88 15.47
CA GLU A 135 8.26 4.43 16.72
C GLU A 135 8.65 2.96 16.66
N LYS A 136 7.79 2.09 16.13
CA LYS A 136 8.10 0.66 15.93
C LYS A 136 9.29 0.44 15.01
N ILE A 137 9.38 1.21 13.91
CA ILE A 137 10.54 1.14 13.00
C ILE A 137 11.84 1.55 13.75
N ARG A 138 11.77 2.56 14.62
CA ARG A 138 12.93 3.06 15.36
C ARG A 138 13.34 2.17 16.55
N GLN A 139 12.38 1.53 17.19
CA GLN A 139 12.65 0.68 18.36
C GLN A 139 13.57 -0.50 18.05
N GLY A 140 13.60 -0.94 16.78
CA GLY A 140 14.35 -2.13 16.38
C GLY A 140 13.51 -3.40 16.49
N ASP A 141 14.12 -4.52 16.13
CA ASP A 141 13.44 -5.79 15.96
C ASP A 141 13.60 -6.69 17.19
N ASP A 142 12.54 -7.45 17.50
CA ASP A 142 12.57 -8.50 18.48
C ASP A 142 13.29 -9.73 17.90
N LEU A 143 14.60 -9.80 18.11
CA LEU A 143 15.41 -10.93 17.70
C LEU A 143 15.42 -12.04 18.76
N LEU A 144 15.71 -13.26 18.33
CA LEU A 144 15.88 -14.41 19.22
C LEU A 144 16.87 -14.11 20.34
N PRO A 145 16.73 -14.73 21.52
CA PRO A 145 17.69 -14.57 22.61
C PRO A 145 19.12 -14.81 22.12
N ASN A 146 20.05 -13.97 22.54
CA ASN A 146 21.47 -14.00 22.17
C ASN A 146 21.82 -13.63 20.72
N VAL A 147 20.85 -13.21 19.89
CA VAL A 147 21.11 -12.65 18.57
C VAL A 147 21.17 -11.13 18.69
N LEU A 148 22.28 -10.54 18.29
CA LEU A 148 22.47 -9.09 18.30
C LEU A 148 22.05 -8.44 16.99
N LYS A 149 22.38 -9.11 15.88
CA LYS A 149 22.10 -8.63 14.52
C LYS A 149 21.77 -9.82 13.62
N MET A 150 20.80 -9.66 12.75
CA MET A 150 20.42 -10.64 11.74
C MET A 150 20.36 -9.96 10.39
N VAL A 151 20.99 -10.56 9.39
CA VAL A 151 20.94 -10.08 8.00
C VAL A 151 20.26 -11.15 7.16
N LYS A 152 19.15 -10.80 6.50
CA LYS A 152 18.48 -11.65 5.51
C LYS A 152 18.89 -11.21 4.12
N VAL A 153 19.54 -12.10 3.39
CA VAL A 153 19.92 -11.89 2.01
C VAL A 153 19.00 -12.72 1.11
N PHE A 154 18.27 -12.07 0.23
CA PHE A 154 17.40 -12.72 -0.74
C PHE A 154 18.19 -12.96 -2.02
N VAL A 155 18.35 -14.24 -2.37
CA VAL A 155 19.13 -14.64 -3.53
C VAL A 155 18.18 -15.28 -4.55
N ALA A 156 18.16 -14.73 -5.76
CA ALA A 156 17.43 -15.28 -6.88
C ALA A 156 18.34 -16.19 -7.72
N VAL A 157 17.83 -17.39 -8.03
CA VAL A 157 18.50 -18.35 -8.89
C VAL A 157 17.59 -18.65 -10.08
N LYS A 158 18.07 -18.37 -11.29
CA LYS A 158 17.33 -18.68 -12.52
C LYS A 158 17.72 -20.07 -12.98
N ARG A 159 16.74 -20.98 -13.05
CA ARG A 159 16.90 -22.33 -13.55
C ARG A 159 16.02 -22.53 -14.79
N SER A 160 16.56 -23.12 -15.83
CA SER A 160 15.79 -23.52 -17.02
C SER A 160 14.90 -24.71 -16.67
N LEU A 161 13.66 -24.67 -17.10
CA LEU A 161 12.75 -25.82 -17.02
C LEU A 161 13.19 -26.93 -17.95
N LYS A 162 13.04 -28.19 -17.49
CA LYS A 162 13.35 -29.39 -18.27
C LYS A 162 12.14 -30.32 -18.27
N PRO A 163 11.98 -31.15 -19.30
CA PRO A 163 11.02 -32.25 -19.25
C PRO A 163 11.28 -33.13 -18.02
N GLY A 164 10.24 -33.49 -17.31
CA GLY A 164 10.32 -34.18 -16.00
C GLY A 164 10.22 -33.32 -14.78
N ASP A 165 10.38 -31.99 -14.90
CA ASP A 165 10.22 -31.06 -13.78
C ASP A 165 8.74 -30.95 -13.38
N LYS A 166 8.49 -30.85 -12.09
CA LYS A 166 7.16 -30.72 -11.54
C LYS A 166 6.77 -29.27 -11.41
N MET A 167 5.61 -28.89 -11.94
CA MET A 167 5.03 -27.57 -11.83
C MET A 167 3.61 -27.63 -11.27
N ALA A 168 3.18 -26.57 -10.62
CA ALA A 168 1.84 -26.42 -10.08
C ALA A 168 1.36 -24.97 -10.18
N GLY A 169 0.07 -24.80 -10.43
CA GLY A 169 -0.62 -23.52 -10.29
C GLY A 169 -1.21 -23.37 -8.90
N ARG A 170 -1.92 -22.24 -8.69
CA ARG A 170 -2.55 -21.90 -7.41
C ARG A 170 -3.80 -22.72 -7.08
N HIS A 171 -4.38 -23.42 -8.05
CA HIS A 171 -5.67 -24.11 -7.94
C HIS A 171 -5.54 -25.64 -7.83
N GLY A 172 -4.41 -26.14 -7.34
CA GLY A 172 -4.19 -27.58 -7.18
C GLY A 172 -3.89 -28.34 -8.49
N ASN A 173 -3.66 -27.62 -9.58
CA ASN A 173 -3.32 -28.15 -10.90
C ASN A 173 -1.82 -28.46 -10.99
N LYS A 174 -1.37 -29.49 -10.28
CA LYS A 174 0.00 -29.99 -10.36
C LYS A 174 0.21 -30.91 -11.55
N GLY A 175 1.36 -30.80 -12.16
CA GLY A 175 1.74 -31.65 -13.32
C GLY A 175 3.24 -31.73 -13.50
N VAL A 176 3.65 -32.60 -14.40
CA VAL A 176 5.04 -32.77 -14.81
C VAL A 176 5.18 -32.27 -16.26
N ILE A 177 6.24 -31.52 -16.53
CA ILE A 177 6.53 -31.03 -17.87
C ILE A 177 6.84 -32.24 -18.79
N SER A 178 6.01 -32.44 -19.80
CA SER A 178 6.16 -33.51 -20.76
C SER A 178 7.02 -33.10 -21.95
N LYS A 179 6.85 -31.87 -22.44
CA LYS A 179 7.54 -31.37 -23.63
C LYS A 179 7.74 -29.86 -23.52
N ILE A 180 8.85 -29.39 -24.05
CA ILE A 180 9.09 -27.95 -24.29
C ILE A 180 8.96 -27.73 -25.78
N VAL A 181 8.13 -26.76 -26.18
CA VAL A 181 7.77 -26.49 -27.58
C VAL A 181 8.31 -25.08 -27.94
N PRO A 182 8.83 -24.92 -29.17
CA PRO A 182 9.19 -23.60 -29.68
C PRO A 182 8.00 -22.62 -29.66
N ILE A 183 8.28 -21.33 -29.61
CA ILE A 183 7.25 -20.28 -29.52
C ILE A 183 6.31 -20.31 -30.73
N GLU A 184 6.85 -20.64 -31.93
CA GLU A 184 6.10 -20.70 -33.18
C GLU A 184 5.02 -21.80 -33.19
N ASP A 185 5.24 -22.86 -32.43
CA ASP A 185 4.32 -24.01 -32.35
C ASP A 185 3.32 -23.88 -31.18
N MET A 186 3.42 -22.82 -30.40
CA MET A 186 2.51 -22.57 -29.26
C MET A 186 1.22 -21.92 -29.72
N PRO A 187 0.06 -22.24 -29.08
CA PRO A 187 -1.16 -21.52 -29.28
C PRO A 187 -1.00 -20.01 -28.92
N TYR A 188 -1.70 -19.14 -29.62
CA TYR A 188 -1.64 -17.69 -29.39
C TYR A 188 -3.02 -17.11 -29.19
N MET A 189 -3.05 -15.99 -28.46
CA MET A 189 -4.26 -15.22 -28.20
C MET A 189 -4.59 -14.30 -29.39
N GLU A 190 -5.79 -13.68 -29.39
CA GLU A 190 -6.23 -12.75 -30.43
C GLU A 190 -5.25 -11.58 -30.68
N ASN A 191 -4.53 -11.16 -29.67
CA ASN A 191 -3.49 -10.13 -29.77
C ASN A 191 -2.16 -10.61 -30.35
N GLY A 192 -2.07 -11.86 -30.80
CA GLY A 192 -0.87 -12.47 -31.35
C GLY A 192 0.18 -12.91 -30.30
N LYS A 193 -0.10 -12.78 -29.00
CA LYS A 193 0.80 -13.20 -27.94
C LYS A 193 0.70 -14.72 -27.72
N PRO A 194 1.82 -15.48 -27.79
CA PRO A 194 1.81 -16.90 -27.52
C PRO A 194 1.52 -17.21 -26.06
N VAL A 195 0.90 -18.34 -25.80
CA VAL A 195 0.63 -18.85 -24.47
C VAL A 195 1.91 -19.44 -23.87
N ASP A 196 2.18 -19.15 -22.59
CA ASP A 196 3.41 -19.59 -21.93
C ASP A 196 3.37 -21.06 -21.52
N VAL A 197 2.21 -21.59 -21.13
CA VAL A 197 2.02 -22.96 -20.63
C VAL A 197 0.67 -23.49 -21.10
N VAL A 198 0.67 -24.74 -21.58
CA VAL A 198 -0.53 -25.51 -21.89
C VAL A 198 -0.67 -26.63 -20.88
N LEU A 199 -1.82 -26.72 -20.24
CA LEU A 199 -2.13 -27.71 -19.20
C LEU A 199 -3.02 -28.82 -19.77
N ASN A 200 -2.82 -30.06 -19.28
CA ASN A 200 -3.67 -31.18 -19.62
C ASN A 200 -5.06 -30.96 -18.96
N PRO A 201 -6.16 -30.96 -19.75
CA PRO A 201 -7.52 -30.72 -19.21
C PRO A 201 -8.04 -31.88 -18.35
N LEU A 202 -7.48 -33.07 -18.45
CA LEU A 202 -7.92 -34.24 -17.67
C LEU A 202 -7.70 -34.10 -16.16
N GLY A 203 -6.82 -33.20 -15.74
CA GLY A 203 -6.61 -32.87 -14.33
C GLY A 203 -7.81 -32.20 -13.66
N VAL A 204 -8.64 -31.48 -14.42
CA VAL A 204 -9.80 -30.72 -13.89
C VAL A 204 -10.93 -31.64 -13.45
N PRO A 205 -11.47 -32.56 -14.28
CA PRO A 205 -12.60 -33.42 -13.87
C PRO A 205 -12.22 -34.37 -12.75
N SER A 206 -10.98 -34.87 -12.72
CA SER A 206 -10.53 -35.82 -11.69
C SER A 206 -10.39 -35.19 -10.31
N ARG A 207 -10.23 -33.88 -10.21
CA ARG A 207 -10.01 -33.14 -8.95
C ARG A 207 -11.02 -32.06 -8.66
N MET A 208 -11.98 -31.84 -9.55
CA MET A 208 -13.05 -30.82 -9.41
C MET A 208 -12.51 -29.38 -9.12
N ASN A 209 -11.31 -29.08 -9.58
CA ASN A 209 -10.64 -27.78 -9.42
C ASN A 209 -10.92 -26.87 -10.61
N VAL A 210 -12.13 -26.35 -10.69
CA VAL A 210 -12.59 -25.53 -11.82
C VAL A 210 -11.95 -24.13 -11.84
N GLY A 211 -11.37 -23.67 -10.73
CA GLY A 211 -10.71 -22.36 -10.58
C GLY A 211 -9.32 -22.25 -11.30
#